data_ba24c1e9c5782f37efd08718f2d7cb17
#
_entry.id   ba24c1e9c5782f37efd08718f2d7cb17
#
_cell.length_a   1.000
_cell.length_b   1.000
_cell.length_c   1.000
_cell.angle_alpha   90.00
_cell.angle_beta   90.00
_cell.angle_gamma   90.00
#
_symmetry.space_group_name_H-M   'P 1'
#
loop_
_entity.id
_entity.type
_entity.pdbx_description
1 polymer ?
#
loop_
_entity_poly.entity_id
_entity_poly.type
_entity_poly.pdbx_seq_one_letter_code
_entity_poly.pdbx_strand_id
1 'polypeptide(L)'
;MCSSDLGVVAEDDVFLGPNAVLTNDLRPRSKVYRGPVRRTLLERGASVGANATLLCGITVGEYAMIGAGAVVTRDVPTHALVVGVPGRVVGHVCRCGARLARRGTSARCAQCSCRYRIAGSAATRLEDARA
;
A
#
# COMPACT_ATOMS: atom_id res chain seq x y z
N MET A 1 14.02 -6.91 -4.99
CA MET A 1 13.99 -5.79 -4.02
C MET A 1 14.71 -4.58 -4.61
N CYS A 2 14.16 -3.42 -4.38
CA CYS A 2 14.73 -2.17 -4.86
C CYS A 2 14.84 -1.18 -3.69
N SER A 3 15.92 -0.43 -3.64
CA SER A 3 16.09 0.62 -2.65
C SER A 3 16.69 1.86 -3.30
N SER A 4 16.45 3.01 -2.73
CA SER A 4 16.97 4.26 -3.25
C SER A 4 17.65 5.06 -2.15
N ASP A 5 18.48 6.00 -2.56
CA ASP A 5 19.15 6.91 -1.63
C ASP A 5 18.16 7.81 -0.90
N LEU A 6 16.94 7.89 -1.39
CA LEU A 6 15.89 8.68 -0.78
C LEU A 6 15.17 7.93 0.34
N GLY A 7 15.67 6.77 0.74
CA GLY A 7 15.13 6.02 1.86
C GLY A 7 13.91 5.17 1.53
N VAL A 8 13.72 4.82 0.27
CA VAL A 8 12.64 3.94 -0.14
C VAL A 8 13.17 2.52 -0.32
N VAL A 9 12.48 1.56 0.30
CA VAL A 9 12.75 0.14 0.10
C VAL A 9 11.51 -0.49 -0.48
N ALA A 10 11.63 -1.08 -1.66
CA ALA A 10 10.53 -1.79 -2.31
C ALA A 10 10.88 -3.27 -2.38
N GLU A 11 10.03 -4.10 -1.80
CA GLU A 11 10.18 -5.54 -1.85
C GLU A 11 9.77 -6.08 -3.22
N ASP A 12 9.77 -7.41 -3.36
CA ASP A 12 9.48 -8.03 -4.65
C ASP A 12 8.06 -7.75 -5.12
N ASP A 13 7.89 -7.67 -6.42
CA ASP A 13 6.59 -7.56 -7.09
C ASP A 13 5.84 -6.25 -6.77
N VAL A 14 6.54 -5.22 -6.35
CA VAL A 14 5.94 -3.90 -6.14
C VAL A 14 5.72 -3.23 -7.48
N PHE A 15 4.53 -2.66 -7.67
CA PHE A 15 4.20 -1.88 -8.87
C PHE A 15 4.14 -0.39 -8.52
N LEU A 16 4.85 0.41 -9.28
CA LEU A 16 4.81 1.87 -9.16
C LEU A 16 4.26 2.44 -10.46
N GLY A 17 3.10 3.07 -10.38
CA GLY A 17 2.48 3.71 -11.52
C GLY A 17 3.25 4.95 -11.98
N PRO A 18 2.98 5.43 -13.19
CA PRO A 18 3.68 6.61 -13.71
C PRO A 18 3.40 7.84 -12.83
N ASN A 19 4.45 8.62 -12.61
CA ASN A 19 4.39 9.83 -11.80
C ASN A 19 4.01 9.59 -10.34
N ALA A 20 4.15 8.38 -9.82
CA ALA A 20 4.03 8.16 -8.39
C ALA A 20 5.21 8.85 -7.71
N VAL A 21 4.92 9.55 -6.61
CA VAL A 21 5.90 10.35 -5.89
C VAL A 21 6.05 9.84 -4.47
N LEU A 22 7.29 9.57 -4.08
CA LEU A 22 7.60 9.20 -2.70
C LEU A 22 8.46 10.32 -2.14
N THR A 23 7.92 11.03 -1.15
CA THR A 23 8.62 12.19 -0.59
C THR A 23 9.70 11.74 0.38
N ASN A 24 10.64 12.62 0.67
CA ASN A 24 11.73 12.31 1.59
C ASN A 24 11.84 13.29 2.76
N ASP A 25 10.94 14.24 2.85
CA ASP A 25 10.94 15.22 3.93
C ASP A 25 9.51 15.55 4.33
N LEU A 26 9.17 15.33 5.59
CA LEU A 26 7.83 15.62 6.12
C LEU A 26 7.58 17.11 6.31
N ARG A 27 8.63 17.89 6.48
CA ARG A 27 8.55 19.33 6.68
C ARG A 27 9.55 20.03 5.78
N PRO A 28 9.30 20.02 4.47
CA PRO A 28 10.28 20.56 3.53
C PRO A 28 10.50 22.05 3.76
N ARG A 29 11.77 22.40 3.87
CA ARG A 29 12.17 23.80 4.01
C ARG A 29 13.57 23.95 3.45
N SER A 30 13.75 24.88 2.55
CA SER A 30 15.05 25.15 1.97
C SER A 30 16.06 25.51 3.06
N LYS A 31 17.25 24.96 2.95
CA LYS A 31 18.39 25.23 3.83
C LYS A 31 18.19 24.82 5.29
N VAL A 32 17.20 23.99 5.57
CA VAL A 32 16.98 23.45 6.92
C VAL A 32 17.17 21.94 6.86
N TYR A 33 18.21 21.45 7.54
CA TYR A 33 18.46 20.02 7.64
C TYR A 33 17.83 19.46 8.90
N ARG A 34 17.04 18.42 8.78
CA ARG A 34 16.30 17.83 9.90
C ARG A 34 16.74 16.43 10.24
N GLY A 35 17.94 16.06 9.83
CA GLY A 35 18.48 14.74 10.12
C GLY A 35 18.24 13.75 8.98
N PRO A 36 18.44 12.45 9.25
CA PRO A 36 18.34 11.43 8.21
C PRO A 36 16.92 11.32 7.67
N VAL A 37 16.81 10.91 6.41
CA VAL A 37 15.54 10.67 5.75
C VAL A 37 14.83 9.50 6.41
N ARG A 38 13.54 9.62 6.64
CA ARG A 38 12.72 8.51 7.14
C ARG A 38 12.53 7.48 6.03
N ARG A 39 12.66 6.22 6.41
CA ARG A 39 12.50 5.14 5.45
C ARG A 39 11.04 4.88 5.14
N THR A 40 10.76 4.70 3.87
CA THR A 40 9.45 4.26 3.38
C THR A 40 9.61 2.83 2.90
N LEU A 41 8.72 1.95 3.37
CA LEU A 41 8.75 0.55 3.00
C LEU A 41 7.53 0.18 2.18
N LEU A 42 7.76 -0.37 1.00
CA LEU A 42 6.70 -0.92 0.17
C LEU A 42 6.84 -2.43 0.22
N GLU A 43 5.90 -3.08 0.87
CA GLU A 43 5.97 -4.52 1.08
C GLU A 43 5.56 -5.27 -0.18
N ARG A 44 5.85 -6.56 -0.19
CA ARG A 44 5.68 -7.43 -1.34
C ARG A 44 4.32 -7.26 -2.00
N GLY A 45 4.32 -7.10 -3.31
CA GLY A 45 3.10 -7.05 -4.10
C GLY A 45 2.29 -5.77 -3.97
N ALA A 46 2.76 -4.79 -3.20
CA ALA A 46 2.06 -3.52 -3.07
C ALA A 46 2.01 -2.80 -4.42
N SER A 47 0.91 -2.11 -4.69
CA SER A 47 0.73 -1.36 -5.93
C SER A 47 0.43 0.09 -5.63
N VAL A 48 1.14 0.98 -6.29
CA VAL A 48 0.95 2.43 -6.14
C VAL A 48 0.44 2.98 -7.47
N GLY A 49 -0.75 3.55 -7.45
CA GLY A 49 -1.38 4.08 -8.66
C GLY A 49 -0.69 5.32 -9.20
N ALA A 50 -1.03 5.67 -10.42
CA ALA A 50 -0.45 6.82 -11.11
C ALA A 50 -0.72 8.11 -10.34
N ASN A 51 0.27 8.98 -10.28
CA ASN A 51 0.19 10.30 -9.63
C ASN A 51 -0.13 10.24 -8.13
N ALA A 52 -0.01 9.09 -7.50
CA ALA A 52 -0.15 9.00 -6.05
C ALA A 52 1.07 9.58 -5.37
N THR A 53 0.89 10.16 -4.19
CA THR A 53 1.97 10.72 -3.39
C THR A 53 1.99 10.03 -2.04
N LEU A 54 3.14 9.50 -1.67
CA LEU A 54 3.34 8.86 -0.39
C LEU A 54 4.29 9.70 0.47
N LEU A 55 3.86 10.06 1.67
CA LEU A 55 4.74 10.74 2.60
C LEU A 55 5.81 9.76 3.10
N CYS A 56 6.96 10.27 3.46
CA CYS A 56 8.06 9.43 3.92
C CYS A 56 7.77 8.83 5.29
N GLY A 57 8.41 7.71 5.57
CA GLY A 57 8.33 7.06 6.88
C GLY A 57 7.12 6.16 7.06
N ILE A 58 6.38 5.85 6.00
CA ILE A 58 5.22 4.96 6.08
C ILE A 58 5.56 3.58 5.53
N THR A 59 4.75 2.61 5.93
CA THR A 59 4.82 1.24 5.40
C THR A 59 3.54 0.96 4.63
N VAL A 60 3.68 0.53 3.38
CA VAL A 60 2.55 0.05 2.59
C VAL A 60 2.56 -1.46 2.67
N GLY A 61 1.50 -2.02 3.24
CA GLY A 61 1.42 -3.45 3.53
C GLY A 61 1.38 -4.33 2.29
N GLU A 62 1.61 -5.62 2.50
CA GLU A 62 1.64 -6.58 1.39
C GLU A 62 0.34 -6.54 0.59
N TYR A 63 0.49 -6.52 -0.72
CA TYR A 63 -0.62 -6.53 -1.67
C TYR A 63 -1.64 -5.42 -1.46
N ALA A 64 -1.28 -4.37 -0.73
CA ALA A 64 -2.12 -3.18 -0.63
C ALA A 64 -2.12 -2.45 -1.97
N MET A 65 -3.18 -1.70 -2.21
CA MET A 65 -3.33 -0.94 -3.45
C MET A 65 -3.64 0.51 -3.14
N ILE A 66 -2.82 1.40 -3.66
CA ILE A 66 -3.02 2.84 -3.56
C ILE A 66 -3.63 3.30 -4.87
N GLY A 67 -4.82 3.91 -4.79
CA GLY A 67 -5.50 4.41 -5.98
C GLY A 67 -4.77 5.58 -6.61
N ALA A 68 -5.02 5.79 -7.90
CA ALA A 68 -4.40 6.89 -8.63
C ALA A 68 -4.75 8.23 -7.98
N GLY A 69 -3.77 9.11 -7.87
CA GLY A 69 -3.95 10.45 -7.33
C GLY A 69 -4.13 10.52 -5.81
N ALA A 70 -4.05 9.41 -5.10
CA ALA A 70 -4.18 9.41 -3.65
C ALA A 70 -2.97 10.07 -2.99
N VAL A 71 -3.19 10.68 -1.82
CA VAL A 71 -2.11 11.20 -0.99
C VAL A 71 -2.10 10.41 0.31
N VAL A 72 -1.11 9.55 0.46
CA VAL A 72 -1.02 8.62 1.59
C VAL A 72 -0.21 9.26 2.70
N THR A 73 -0.82 9.44 3.87
CA THR A 73 -0.24 10.16 4.99
C THR A 73 0.06 9.26 6.19
N ARG A 74 -0.31 7.99 6.13
CA ARG A 74 -0.09 7.03 7.21
C ARG A 74 0.10 5.63 6.65
N ASP A 75 0.51 4.71 7.51
CA ASP A 75 0.70 3.32 7.11
C ASP A 75 -0.56 2.74 6.44
N VAL A 76 -0.34 1.86 5.49
CA VAL A 76 -1.42 1.20 4.76
C VAL A 76 -1.43 -0.27 5.16
N PRO A 77 -2.56 -0.76 5.67
CA PRO A 77 -2.66 -2.15 6.07
C PRO A 77 -2.54 -3.13 4.89
N THR A 78 -2.19 -4.37 5.22
CA THR A 78 -2.10 -5.46 4.24
C THR A 78 -3.40 -5.60 3.46
N HIS A 79 -3.30 -5.71 2.16
CA HIS A 79 -4.43 -5.87 1.22
C HIS A 79 -5.44 -4.72 1.25
N ALA A 80 -5.14 -3.61 1.90
CA ALA A 80 -6.06 -2.48 1.94
C ALA A 80 -6.06 -1.71 0.63
N LEU A 81 -7.21 -1.18 0.26
CA LEU A 81 -7.38 -0.26 -0.86
C LEU A 81 -7.52 1.14 -0.31
N VAL A 82 -6.60 2.01 -0.66
CA VAL A 82 -6.56 3.40 -0.20
C VAL A 82 -6.79 4.34 -1.36
N VAL A 83 -7.71 5.28 -1.21
CA VAL A 83 -7.98 6.30 -2.23
C VAL A 83 -8.20 7.65 -1.57
N GLY A 84 -8.03 8.71 -2.34
CA GLY A 84 -8.42 10.06 -1.96
C GLY A 84 -7.29 10.91 -1.38
N VAL A 85 -7.65 12.14 -1.05
CA VAL A 85 -6.76 13.16 -0.47
C VAL A 85 -7.48 13.77 0.73
N PRO A 86 -7.07 13.46 1.96
CA PRO A 86 -6.06 12.47 2.34
C PRO A 86 -6.54 11.04 2.09
N GLY A 87 -5.61 10.14 1.87
CA GLY A 87 -5.93 8.74 1.58
C GLY A 87 -6.67 8.06 2.71
N ARG A 88 -7.69 7.29 2.36
CA ARG A 88 -8.51 6.53 3.32
C ARG A 88 -8.67 5.10 2.83
N VAL A 89 -8.70 4.16 3.75
CA VAL A 89 -9.03 2.77 3.43
C VAL A 89 -10.50 2.68 3.09
N VAL A 90 -10.80 2.28 1.87
CA VAL A 90 -12.18 2.18 1.39
C VAL A 90 -12.60 0.74 1.09
N GLY A 91 -11.68 -0.19 1.25
CA GLY A 91 -11.97 -1.60 1.00
C GLY A 91 -10.69 -2.42 1.01
N HIS A 92 -10.77 -3.58 0.43
CA HIS A 92 -9.64 -4.50 0.36
C HIS A 92 -9.55 -5.11 -1.02
N VAL A 93 -8.35 -5.52 -1.39
CA VAL A 93 -8.08 -6.11 -2.69
C VAL A 93 -7.42 -7.46 -2.54
N CYS A 94 -7.71 -8.32 -3.49
CA CYS A 94 -7.10 -9.62 -3.59
C CYS A 94 -5.65 -9.48 -4.09
N ARG A 95 -4.90 -10.51 -3.86
CA ARG A 95 -3.57 -10.66 -4.44
C ARG A 95 -3.57 -10.51 -5.96
N CYS A 96 -4.66 -10.88 -6.63
CA CYS A 96 -4.78 -10.70 -8.07
C CYS A 96 -5.17 -9.28 -8.48
N GLY A 97 -5.44 -8.40 -7.52
CA GLY A 97 -5.81 -7.01 -7.77
C GLY A 97 -7.31 -6.75 -7.79
N ALA A 98 -8.15 -7.77 -7.78
CA ALA A 98 -9.59 -7.58 -7.79
C ALA A 98 -10.07 -7.11 -6.42
N ARG A 99 -11.08 -6.26 -6.39
CA ARG A 99 -11.66 -5.80 -5.14
C ARG A 99 -12.41 -6.93 -4.46
N LEU A 100 -12.20 -7.06 -3.14
CA LEU A 100 -12.85 -8.10 -2.36
C LEU A 100 -14.23 -7.65 -1.90
N ALA A 101 -15.19 -8.60 -1.97
CA ALA A 101 -16.52 -8.39 -1.39
C ALA A 101 -16.49 -8.91 0.04
N ARG A 102 -16.59 -7.99 0.99
CA ARG A 102 -16.54 -8.33 2.41
C ARG A 102 -17.89 -8.84 2.92
N ARG A 103 -17.84 -9.93 3.69
CA ARG A 103 -18.99 -10.43 4.43
C ARG A 103 -18.57 -10.64 5.87
N GLY A 104 -18.94 -9.70 6.74
CA GLY A 104 -18.51 -9.75 8.15
C GLY A 104 -16.99 -9.66 8.24
N THR A 105 -16.36 -10.73 8.78
CA THR A 105 -14.92 -10.81 8.92
C THR A 105 -14.25 -11.64 7.83
N SER A 106 -14.99 -12.00 6.79
CA SER A 106 -14.44 -12.78 5.69
C SER A 106 -14.69 -12.12 4.35
N ALA A 107 -13.88 -12.51 3.39
CA ALA A 107 -14.03 -12.04 2.02
C ALA A 107 -13.51 -13.11 1.06
N ARG A 108 -14.07 -13.15 -0.11
CA ARG A 108 -13.66 -14.07 -1.16
C ARG A 108 -13.51 -13.32 -2.47
N CYS A 109 -12.45 -13.60 -3.18
CA CYS A 109 -12.23 -13.00 -4.49
C CYS A 109 -13.09 -13.68 -5.54
N ALA A 110 -13.87 -12.90 -6.29
CA ALA A 110 -14.70 -13.42 -7.36
C ALA A 110 -13.87 -13.87 -8.57
N GLN A 111 -12.64 -13.38 -8.70
CA GLN A 111 -11.81 -13.68 -9.86
C GLN A 111 -11.00 -14.96 -9.68
N CYS A 112 -10.33 -15.12 -8.53
CA CYS A 112 -9.42 -16.24 -8.32
C CYS A 112 -9.85 -17.15 -7.16
N SER A 113 -10.96 -16.85 -6.51
CA SER A 113 -11.52 -17.63 -5.41
C SER A 113 -10.67 -17.68 -4.13
N CYS A 114 -9.63 -16.88 -4.03
CA CYS A 114 -8.86 -16.77 -2.79
C CYS A 114 -9.75 -16.22 -1.67
N ARG A 115 -9.53 -16.74 -0.47
CA ARG A 115 -10.30 -16.31 0.70
C ARG A 115 -9.44 -15.52 1.65
N TYR A 116 -10.06 -14.58 2.34
CA TYR A 116 -9.38 -13.67 3.25
C TYR A 116 -10.15 -13.52 4.54
N ARG A 117 -9.42 -13.24 5.60
CA ARG A 117 -9.98 -12.82 6.88
C ARG A 117 -9.69 -11.34 7.04
N ILE A 118 -10.72 -10.57 7.38
CA ILE A 118 -10.58 -9.14 7.59
C ILE A 118 -10.63 -8.86 9.08
N ALA A 119 -9.57 -8.23 9.58
CA ALA A 119 -9.48 -7.82 10.97
C ALA A 119 -9.14 -6.33 10.98
N GLY A 120 -10.08 -5.51 11.45
CA GLY A 120 -9.91 -4.06 11.38
C GLY A 120 -9.80 -3.59 9.94
N SER A 121 -8.73 -2.90 9.63
CA SER A 121 -8.47 -2.40 8.29
C SER A 121 -7.49 -3.25 7.49
N ALA A 122 -7.08 -4.40 8.03
CA ALA A 122 -6.18 -5.32 7.34
C ALA A 122 -6.92 -6.57 6.89
N ALA A 123 -6.51 -7.16 5.78
CA ALA A 123 -7.00 -8.45 5.34
C ALA A 123 -5.83 -9.41 5.24
N THR A 124 -6.04 -10.64 5.64
CA THR A 124 -5.04 -11.70 5.59
C THR A 124 -5.55 -12.83 4.73
N ARG A 125 -4.74 -13.24 3.77
CA ARG A 125 -5.08 -14.35 2.90
C ARG A 125 -5.10 -15.64 3.70
N LEU A 126 -6.20 -16.37 3.61
CA LEU A 126 -6.29 -17.69 4.22
C LEU A 126 -5.66 -18.71 3.28
N GLU A 127 -4.96 -19.68 3.87
CA GLU A 127 -4.46 -20.76 3.06
C GLU A 127 -5.61 -21.49 2.41
N ASP A 128 -5.45 -21.76 1.15
CA ASP A 128 -6.43 -22.48 0.41
C ASP A 128 -6.47 -23.92 0.95
N ALA A 129 -7.65 -24.36 1.36
CA ALA A 129 -7.79 -25.69 1.91
C ALA A 129 -7.36 -26.77 0.94
N ARG A 130 -7.46 -26.49 -0.34
CA ARG A 130 -6.97 -27.42 -1.30
C ARG A 130 -5.49 -27.21 -1.52
N ALA A 131 -5.10 -26.11 -1.08
CA ALA A 131 -3.80 -25.65 -1.46
C ALA A 131 -3.16 -26.63 -2.21
#